data_5361a287e7404d8753b25cb541cba71c
#
_entry.id   5361a287e7404d8753b25cb541cba71c
#
_cell.length_a   1.000
_cell.length_b   1.000
_cell.length_c   1.000
_cell.angle_alpha   90.00
_cell.angle_beta   90.00
_cell.angle_gamma   90.00
#
_symmetry.space_group_name_H-M   'P 1'
#
loop_
_entity.id
_entity.type
_entity.pdbx_description
1 polymer ?
#
loop_
_entity_poly.entity_id
_entity_poly.type
_entity_poly.pdbx_seq_one_letter_code
_entity_poly.pdbx_strand_id
1 'polypeptide(L)'
;AHLERVAEPDRVVDHAPFACRGCGGDLSGAEITGIESRQVLDLPDRRAEVTDHRAERRRCACGCETTATFPPEAIAPACWGPKVRAVVVYLLVRHHVPIARVAEILSDLLGAPVSTGWLAGLNRRAASDLVPFIDELKDRLADEPVAHVDETGCRVAGASSGPMCSPPRCSPCSACWRIDTVTPDGSLTLSQQRGHD
;
A
#
# COMPACT_ATOMS: atom_id res chain seq x y z
N ALA A 1 -3.95 17.01 20.52
CA ALA A 1 -4.85 17.31 19.40
C ALA A 1 -6.27 17.34 19.95
N HIS A 2 -7.05 18.35 19.60
CA HIS A 2 -8.48 18.43 19.99
C HIS A 2 -9.30 17.81 18.84
N LEU A 3 -10.24 16.91 19.19
CA LEU A 3 -11.14 16.33 18.20
C LEU A 3 -12.25 17.35 17.91
N GLU A 4 -12.33 17.80 16.66
CA GLU A 4 -13.36 18.73 16.21
C GLU A 4 -14.59 18.00 15.65
N ARG A 5 -15.76 18.59 15.80
CA ARG A 5 -17.00 18.05 15.25
C ARG A 5 -17.06 18.27 13.74
N VAL A 6 -17.52 17.25 13.03
CA VAL A 6 -17.77 17.33 11.59
C VAL A 6 -19.14 18.00 11.33
N ALA A 7 -19.19 18.90 10.34
CA ALA A 7 -20.42 19.63 10.02
C ALA A 7 -21.51 18.72 9.41
N GLU A 8 -21.08 17.79 8.55
CA GLU A 8 -21.95 16.83 7.87
C GLU A 8 -21.56 15.40 8.29
N PRO A 9 -22.25 14.79 9.27
CA PRO A 9 -21.99 13.42 9.70
C PRO A 9 -22.54 12.41 8.69
N ASP A 10 -21.86 11.27 8.52
CA ASP A 10 -22.30 10.19 7.62
C ASP A 10 -23.63 9.57 8.04
N ARG A 11 -23.95 9.62 9.34
CA ARG A 11 -25.17 9.05 9.89
C ARG A 11 -25.67 9.87 11.09
N VAL A 12 -26.99 10.09 11.14
CA VAL A 12 -27.67 10.68 12.29
C VAL A 12 -28.58 9.62 12.93
N VAL A 13 -28.52 9.52 14.24
CA VAL A 13 -29.39 8.62 15.03
C VAL A 13 -30.07 9.43 16.13
N ASP A 14 -31.40 9.52 16.05
CA ASP A 14 -32.19 10.22 17.02
C ASP A 14 -32.59 9.29 18.18
N HIS A 15 -32.42 9.76 19.40
CA HIS A 15 -32.79 9.06 20.61
C HIS A 15 -33.89 9.85 21.32
N ALA A 16 -35.07 9.27 21.39
CA ALA A 16 -36.21 9.87 22.12
C ALA A 16 -36.39 9.22 23.51
N PRO A 17 -36.66 10.00 24.55
CA PRO A 17 -37.02 9.45 25.86
C PRO A 17 -38.44 8.86 25.82
N PHE A 18 -38.60 7.65 26.31
CA PHE A 18 -39.91 6.97 26.36
C PHE A 18 -40.84 7.49 27.47
N ALA A 19 -40.26 7.86 28.60
CA ALA A 19 -41.06 8.21 29.77
C ALA A 19 -40.52 9.43 30.53
N CYS A 20 -41.39 10.20 31.10
CA CYS A 20 -41.07 11.33 31.95
C CYS A 20 -40.40 10.88 33.25
N ARG A 21 -39.25 11.45 33.58
CA ARG A 21 -38.52 11.12 34.82
C ARG A 21 -39.22 11.60 36.08
N GLY A 22 -40.15 12.55 35.98
CA GLY A 22 -40.87 13.11 37.11
C GLY A 22 -42.17 12.36 37.43
N CYS A 23 -42.98 12.01 36.41
CA CYS A 23 -44.30 11.40 36.62
C CYS A 23 -44.47 10.02 35.98
N GLY A 24 -43.49 9.54 35.22
CA GLY A 24 -43.57 8.27 34.49
C GLY A 24 -44.45 8.30 33.23
N GLY A 25 -45.05 9.45 32.88
CA GLY A 25 -45.93 9.56 31.72
C GLY A 25 -45.21 9.33 30.38
N ASP A 26 -45.92 8.79 29.39
CA ASP A 26 -45.44 8.55 28.04
C ASP A 26 -45.09 9.86 27.34
N LEU A 27 -43.91 9.90 26.72
CA LEU A 27 -43.39 11.07 25.98
C LEU A 27 -43.35 10.86 24.47
N SER A 28 -43.89 9.78 23.93
CA SER A 28 -43.79 9.47 22.48
C SER A 28 -44.42 10.54 21.58
N GLY A 29 -45.40 11.31 22.07
CA GLY A 29 -46.05 12.42 21.37
C GLY A 29 -45.70 13.80 21.91
N ALA A 30 -44.75 13.93 22.82
CA ALA A 30 -44.39 15.20 23.43
C ALA A 30 -43.58 16.10 22.51
N GLU A 31 -43.66 17.41 22.70
CA GLU A 31 -42.90 18.40 21.93
C GLU A 31 -41.39 18.30 22.22
N ILE A 32 -40.58 18.38 21.17
CA ILE A 32 -39.12 18.43 21.27
C ILE A 32 -38.72 19.85 21.65
N THR A 33 -38.26 20.08 22.86
CA THR A 33 -37.85 21.40 23.38
C THR A 33 -36.36 21.72 23.10
N GLY A 34 -35.58 20.75 22.72
CA GLY A 34 -34.16 20.92 22.38
C GLY A 34 -33.48 19.61 21.99
N ILE A 35 -32.38 19.74 21.31
CA ILE A 35 -31.52 18.62 20.86
C ILE A 35 -30.10 18.85 21.35
N GLU A 36 -29.57 17.91 22.14
CA GLU A 36 -28.14 17.82 22.44
C GLU A 36 -27.50 16.80 21.51
N SER A 37 -26.50 17.20 20.76
CA SER A 37 -25.85 16.33 19.80
C SER A 37 -24.41 16.01 20.21
N ARG A 38 -24.04 14.73 20.12
CA ARG A 38 -22.68 14.21 20.32
C ARG A 38 -22.28 13.38 19.12
N GLN A 39 -21.01 13.50 18.69
CA GLN A 39 -20.50 12.72 17.59
C GLN A 39 -19.51 11.67 18.09
N VAL A 40 -19.60 10.47 17.54
CA VAL A 40 -18.65 9.37 17.72
C VAL A 40 -18.00 9.14 16.37
N LEU A 41 -16.69 9.32 16.28
CA LEU A 41 -15.90 9.00 15.10
C LEU A 41 -15.36 7.60 15.28
N ASP A 42 -15.82 6.69 14.44
CA ASP A 42 -15.45 5.29 14.50
C ASP A 42 -15.06 4.77 13.10
N LEU A 43 -14.41 3.62 13.05
CA LEU A 43 -14.07 2.95 11.81
C LEU A 43 -15.25 2.11 11.35
N PRO A 44 -15.65 2.19 10.07
CA PRO A 44 -16.65 1.27 9.53
C PRO A 44 -16.10 -0.16 9.51
N ASP A 45 -16.98 -1.15 9.59
CA ASP A 45 -16.61 -2.55 9.36
C ASP A 45 -15.99 -2.71 8.00
N ARG A 46 -14.67 -2.87 7.95
CA ARG A 46 -13.91 -3.03 6.70
C ARG A 46 -13.57 -4.50 6.53
N ARG A 47 -14.19 -5.13 5.54
CA ARG A 47 -13.84 -6.47 5.06
C ARG A 47 -13.44 -6.39 3.60
N ALA A 48 -12.59 -7.33 3.18
CA ALA A 48 -12.29 -7.49 1.76
C ALA A 48 -13.58 -7.81 1.00
N GLU A 49 -13.88 -7.00 -0.01
CA GLU A 49 -15.02 -7.21 -0.91
C GLU A 49 -14.64 -8.26 -1.96
N VAL A 50 -15.53 -9.22 -2.18
CA VAL A 50 -15.34 -10.26 -3.19
C VAL A 50 -16.23 -9.97 -4.39
N THR A 51 -15.59 -9.73 -5.54
CA THR A 51 -16.29 -9.55 -6.83
C THR A 51 -16.12 -10.80 -7.68
N ASP A 52 -17.20 -11.42 -8.10
CA ASP A 52 -17.20 -12.57 -9.03
C ASP A 52 -17.36 -12.06 -10.47
N HIS A 53 -16.31 -12.14 -11.27
CA HIS A 53 -16.32 -11.80 -12.68
C HIS A 53 -16.70 -13.04 -13.48
N ARG A 54 -17.80 -12.99 -14.23
CA ARG A 54 -18.33 -14.09 -15.04
C ARG A 54 -18.22 -13.76 -16.52
N ALA A 55 -17.41 -14.49 -17.26
CA ALA A 55 -17.32 -14.39 -18.71
C ALA A 55 -18.34 -15.31 -19.36
N GLU A 56 -19.37 -14.72 -19.95
CA GLU A 56 -20.38 -15.49 -20.70
C GLU A 56 -19.79 -16.02 -22.00
N ARG A 57 -20.19 -17.25 -22.35
CA ARG A 57 -19.96 -17.83 -23.66
C ARG A 57 -21.30 -17.86 -24.43
N ARG A 58 -21.33 -17.24 -25.59
CA ARG A 58 -22.55 -17.16 -26.41
C ARG A 58 -22.30 -17.78 -27.78
N ARG A 59 -23.30 -18.47 -28.28
CA ARG A 59 -23.30 -19.05 -29.63
C ARG A 59 -24.04 -18.13 -30.59
N CYS A 60 -23.37 -17.76 -31.69
CA CYS A 60 -23.98 -17.01 -32.80
C CYS A 60 -24.84 -17.91 -33.68
N ALA A 61 -25.75 -17.34 -34.45
CA ALA A 61 -26.57 -18.05 -35.48
C ALA A 61 -25.69 -18.75 -36.54
N CYS A 62 -24.46 -18.27 -36.78
CA CYS A 62 -23.49 -18.93 -37.67
C CYS A 62 -22.84 -20.20 -37.05
N GLY A 63 -23.15 -20.55 -35.78
CA GLY A 63 -22.59 -21.69 -35.07
C GLY A 63 -21.34 -21.40 -34.28
N CYS A 64 -20.70 -20.22 -34.43
CA CYS A 64 -19.50 -19.84 -33.69
C CYS A 64 -19.81 -19.50 -32.23
N GLU A 65 -18.97 -19.97 -31.34
CA GLU A 65 -18.99 -19.60 -29.90
C GLU A 65 -17.95 -18.52 -29.61
N THR A 66 -18.37 -17.51 -28.87
CA THR A 66 -17.50 -16.42 -28.40
C THR A 66 -17.63 -16.28 -26.92
N THR A 67 -16.50 -16.22 -26.22
CA THR A 67 -16.44 -15.98 -24.75
C THR A 67 -15.99 -14.55 -24.51
N ALA A 68 -16.60 -13.88 -23.55
CA ALA A 68 -16.18 -12.56 -23.11
C ALA A 68 -14.78 -12.62 -22.46
N THR A 69 -14.05 -11.51 -22.52
CA THR A 69 -12.74 -11.36 -21.88
C THR A 69 -12.90 -10.89 -20.44
N PHE A 70 -12.04 -11.37 -19.56
CA PHE A 70 -11.96 -10.87 -18.19
C PHE A 70 -11.26 -9.50 -18.13
N PRO A 71 -11.60 -8.67 -17.14
CA PRO A 71 -10.88 -7.42 -16.91
C PRO A 71 -9.43 -7.69 -16.45
N PRO A 72 -8.51 -6.72 -16.60
CA PRO A 72 -7.08 -6.91 -16.33
C PRO A 72 -6.74 -7.32 -14.90
N GLU A 73 -7.59 -6.98 -13.95
CA GLU A 73 -7.43 -7.35 -12.54
C GLU A 73 -7.78 -8.81 -12.24
N ALA A 74 -8.65 -9.43 -13.05
CA ALA A 74 -9.10 -10.82 -12.88
C ALA A 74 -8.13 -11.79 -13.58
N ILE A 75 -6.89 -11.85 -13.10
CA ILE A 75 -5.77 -12.58 -13.71
C ILE A 75 -5.74 -14.09 -13.39
N ALA A 76 -6.56 -14.55 -12.45
CA ALA A 76 -6.61 -15.93 -12.00
C ALA A 76 -8.00 -16.27 -11.44
N PRO A 77 -8.35 -17.55 -11.28
CA PRO A 77 -9.64 -17.96 -10.72
C PRO A 77 -9.94 -17.37 -9.34
N ALA A 78 -8.90 -17.08 -8.56
CA ALA A 78 -8.97 -16.27 -7.34
C ALA A 78 -7.68 -15.45 -7.22
N CYS A 79 -7.81 -14.15 -7.01
CA CYS A 79 -6.66 -13.27 -6.87
C CYS A 79 -6.99 -12.06 -5.99
N TRP A 80 -5.96 -11.51 -5.38
CA TRP A 80 -6.06 -10.29 -4.62
C TRP A 80 -6.08 -9.07 -5.54
N GLY A 81 -7.06 -8.21 -5.36
CA GLY A 81 -7.24 -7.01 -6.15
C GLY A 81 -6.17 -5.93 -5.93
N PRO A 82 -6.16 -4.88 -6.74
CA PRO A 82 -5.14 -3.83 -6.70
C PRO A 82 -5.10 -3.06 -5.37
N LYS A 83 -6.24 -2.84 -4.72
CA LYS A 83 -6.30 -2.14 -3.42
C LYS A 83 -5.59 -2.93 -2.32
N VAL A 84 -5.81 -4.25 -2.23
CA VAL A 84 -5.10 -5.11 -1.25
C VAL A 84 -3.59 -5.09 -1.52
N ARG A 85 -3.18 -5.19 -2.79
CA ARG A 85 -1.76 -5.10 -3.17
C ARG A 85 -1.13 -3.77 -2.76
N ALA A 86 -1.82 -2.66 -2.98
CA ALA A 86 -1.35 -1.32 -2.60
C ALA A 86 -1.17 -1.19 -1.08
N VAL A 87 -2.13 -1.67 -0.28
CA VAL A 87 -2.04 -1.68 1.18
C VAL A 87 -0.85 -2.51 1.66
N VAL A 88 -0.60 -3.68 1.05
CA VAL A 88 0.55 -4.53 1.39
C VAL A 88 1.86 -3.80 1.13
N VAL A 89 2.04 -3.24 -0.07
CA VAL A 89 3.28 -2.51 -0.41
C VAL A 89 3.46 -1.31 0.52
N TYR A 90 2.41 -0.58 0.82
CA TYR A 90 2.42 0.55 1.75
C TYR A 90 2.89 0.14 3.16
N LEU A 91 2.36 -0.95 3.71
CA LEU A 91 2.75 -1.46 5.03
C LEU A 91 4.20 -1.97 5.04
N LEU A 92 4.61 -2.71 4.01
CA LEU A 92 5.96 -3.27 3.93
C LEU A 92 7.03 -2.20 3.71
N VAL A 93 6.79 -1.29 2.76
CA VAL A 93 7.82 -0.35 2.29
C VAL A 93 7.77 0.95 3.08
N ARG A 94 6.60 1.55 3.26
CA ARG A 94 6.47 2.85 3.94
C ARG A 94 6.56 2.74 5.46
N HIS A 95 6.01 1.66 6.02
CA HIS A 95 5.93 1.44 7.47
C HIS A 95 6.90 0.38 7.99
N HIS A 96 7.64 -0.29 7.11
CA HIS A 96 8.62 -1.32 7.45
C HIS A 96 8.05 -2.42 8.36
N VAL A 97 6.75 -2.74 8.17
CA VAL A 97 6.09 -3.78 8.96
C VAL A 97 6.62 -5.15 8.53
N PRO A 98 7.05 -6.01 9.45
CA PRO A 98 7.49 -7.37 9.11
C PRO A 98 6.43 -8.16 8.37
N ILE A 99 6.83 -8.98 7.38
CA ILE A 99 5.92 -9.73 6.49
C ILE A 99 4.88 -10.55 7.28
N ALA A 100 5.28 -11.24 8.35
CA ALA A 100 4.35 -12.02 9.18
C ALA A 100 3.26 -11.13 9.80
N ARG A 101 3.64 -9.96 10.30
CA ARG A 101 2.68 -9.01 10.88
C ARG A 101 1.75 -8.39 9.85
N VAL A 102 2.22 -8.17 8.63
CA VAL A 102 1.32 -7.73 7.54
C VAL A 102 0.25 -8.78 7.26
N ALA A 103 0.61 -10.07 7.27
CA ALA A 103 -0.36 -11.16 7.10
C ALA A 103 -1.41 -11.16 8.23
N GLU A 104 -1.00 -10.99 9.48
CA GLU A 104 -1.89 -10.88 10.64
C GLU A 104 -2.83 -9.66 10.50
N ILE A 105 -2.30 -8.47 10.23
CA ILE A 105 -3.07 -7.23 10.05
C ILE A 105 -4.14 -7.39 8.99
N LEU A 106 -3.80 -7.95 7.84
CA LEU A 106 -4.76 -8.14 6.74
C LEU A 106 -5.85 -9.15 7.11
N SER A 107 -5.47 -10.23 7.79
CA SER A 107 -6.42 -11.24 8.27
C SER A 107 -7.38 -10.65 9.30
N ASP A 108 -6.85 -10.00 10.32
CA ASP A 108 -7.61 -9.56 11.49
C ASP A 108 -8.49 -8.34 11.19
N LEU A 109 -7.94 -7.34 10.48
CA LEU A 109 -8.66 -6.09 10.21
C LEU A 109 -9.52 -6.14 8.94
N LEU A 110 -9.11 -6.90 7.93
CA LEU A 110 -9.78 -6.90 6.62
C LEU A 110 -10.42 -8.24 6.26
N GLY A 111 -10.25 -9.28 7.08
CA GLY A 111 -10.69 -10.63 6.74
C GLY A 111 -10.02 -11.17 5.46
N ALA A 112 -8.80 -10.74 5.18
CA ALA A 112 -8.04 -11.07 3.97
C ALA A 112 -6.82 -11.95 4.33
N PRO A 113 -6.98 -13.28 4.50
CA PRO A 113 -5.89 -14.16 4.86
C PRO A 113 -4.92 -14.35 3.69
N VAL A 114 -3.74 -13.76 3.80
CA VAL A 114 -2.68 -13.82 2.79
C VAL A 114 -1.49 -14.62 3.29
N SER A 115 -0.81 -15.36 2.40
CA SER A 115 0.40 -16.08 2.77
C SER A 115 1.64 -15.16 2.76
N THR A 116 2.59 -15.43 3.65
CA THR A 116 3.88 -14.71 3.70
C THR A 116 4.67 -14.85 2.40
N GLY A 117 4.58 -15.98 1.72
CA GLY A 117 5.20 -16.21 0.42
C GLY A 117 4.62 -15.31 -0.68
N TRP A 118 3.29 -15.12 -0.68
CA TRP A 118 2.63 -14.20 -1.61
C TRP A 118 3.05 -12.75 -1.33
N LEU A 119 3.13 -12.33 -0.06
CA LEU A 119 3.58 -11.00 0.35
C LEU A 119 5.01 -10.72 -0.13
N ALA A 120 5.93 -11.67 0.09
CA ALA A 120 7.32 -11.56 -0.37
C ALA A 120 7.41 -11.47 -1.91
N GLY A 121 6.61 -12.28 -2.62
CA GLY A 121 6.51 -12.24 -4.08
C GLY A 121 5.95 -10.93 -4.60
N LEU A 122 4.96 -10.36 -3.93
CA LEU A 122 4.38 -9.07 -4.28
C LEU A 122 5.39 -7.93 -4.11
N ASN A 123 6.11 -7.90 -3.00
CA ASN A 123 7.15 -6.89 -2.75
C ASN A 123 8.23 -6.92 -3.83
N ARG A 124 8.67 -8.10 -4.25
CA ARG A 124 9.65 -8.27 -5.31
C ARG A 124 9.13 -7.77 -6.66
N ARG A 125 7.86 -8.07 -7.02
CA ARG A 125 7.24 -7.54 -8.24
C ARG A 125 7.13 -6.02 -8.21
N ALA A 126 6.66 -5.44 -7.10
CA ALA A 126 6.57 -3.99 -6.95
C ALA A 126 7.93 -3.30 -7.11
N ALA A 127 9.01 -3.90 -6.59
CA ALA A 127 10.37 -3.41 -6.81
C ALA A 127 10.77 -3.49 -8.29
N SER A 128 10.45 -4.60 -8.98
CA SER A 128 10.73 -4.75 -10.42
C SER A 128 9.96 -3.74 -11.27
N ASP A 129 8.71 -3.45 -10.93
CA ASP A 129 7.87 -2.49 -11.65
C ASP A 129 8.40 -1.05 -11.54
N LEU A 130 9.19 -0.76 -10.50
CA LEU A 130 9.83 0.55 -10.31
C LEU A 130 11.17 0.71 -11.03
N VAL A 131 11.75 -0.35 -11.58
CA VAL A 131 13.07 -0.28 -12.25
C VAL A 131 13.12 0.78 -13.35
N PRO A 132 12.15 0.88 -14.29
CA PRO A 132 12.20 1.89 -15.33
C PRO A 132 12.14 3.32 -14.78
N PHE A 133 11.35 3.54 -13.71
CA PHE A 133 11.29 4.84 -13.03
C PHE A 133 12.62 5.19 -12.36
N ILE A 134 13.26 4.23 -11.70
CA ILE A 134 14.56 4.42 -11.04
C ILE A 134 15.64 4.72 -12.08
N ASP A 135 15.60 4.06 -13.23
CA ASP A 135 16.58 4.30 -14.28
C ASP A 135 16.41 5.70 -14.91
N GLU A 136 15.18 6.12 -15.20
CA GLU A 136 14.88 7.50 -15.63
C GLU A 136 15.34 8.54 -14.59
N LEU A 137 15.13 8.25 -13.30
CA LEU A 137 15.56 9.15 -12.21
C LEU A 137 17.09 9.26 -12.16
N LYS A 138 17.82 8.15 -12.36
CA LYS A 138 19.28 8.15 -12.40
C LYS A 138 19.81 8.99 -13.58
N ASP A 139 19.20 8.83 -14.74
CA ASP A 139 19.60 9.59 -15.93
C ASP A 139 19.40 11.09 -15.70
N ARG A 140 18.27 11.49 -15.12
CA ARG A 140 18.02 12.90 -14.76
C ARG A 140 19.00 13.43 -13.72
N LEU A 141 19.31 12.64 -12.68
CA LEU A 141 20.29 13.05 -11.67
C LEU A 141 21.70 13.18 -12.22
N ALA A 142 22.07 12.38 -13.23
CA ALA A 142 23.37 12.48 -13.89
C ALA A 142 23.52 13.76 -14.72
N ASP A 143 22.41 14.32 -15.20
CA ASP A 143 22.40 15.57 -15.97
C ASP A 143 22.37 16.83 -15.07
N GLU A 144 22.17 16.68 -13.76
CA GLU A 144 22.14 17.79 -12.84
C GLU A 144 23.56 18.34 -12.53
N PRO A 145 23.75 19.67 -12.49
CA PRO A 145 25.07 20.26 -12.26
C PRO A 145 25.62 20.00 -10.85
N VAL A 146 24.76 19.67 -9.88
CA VAL A 146 25.13 19.36 -8.49
C VAL A 146 24.25 18.24 -7.96
N ALA A 147 24.85 17.15 -7.48
CA ALA A 147 24.16 16.07 -6.78
C ALA A 147 24.67 15.97 -5.33
N HIS A 148 23.76 15.94 -4.37
CA HIS A 148 24.09 15.67 -2.98
C HIS A 148 23.98 14.16 -2.70
N VAL A 149 25.04 13.57 -2.20
CA VAL A 149 25.12 12.14 -1.88
C VAL A 149 25.35 11.98 -0.38
N ASP A 150 24.57 11.12 0.26
CA ASP A 150 24.73 10.76 1.66
C ASP A 150 24.96 9.25 1.81
N GLU A 151 25.81 8.86 2.75
CA GLU A 151 26.12 7.46 3.00
C GLU A 151 25.19 6.89 4.09
N THR A 152 24.39 5.90 3.72
CA THR A 152 23.59 5.13 4.69
C THR A 152 24.20 3.76 4.87
N GLY A 153 24.85 3.53 6.02
CA GLY A 153 25.40 2.23 6.37
C GLY A 153 24.30 1.18 6.60
N CYS A 154 24.45 -0.01 6.03
CA CYS A 154 23.60 -1.14 6.36
C CYS A 154 24.43 -2.32 6.88
N ARG A 155 23.81 -3.17 7.73
CA ARG A 155 24.42 -4.43 8.18
C ARG A 155 23.79 -5.59 7.43
N VAL A 156 24.63 -6.35 6.73
CA VAL A 156 24.22 -7.58 6.03
C VAL A 156 24.96 -8.75 6.66
N ALA A 157 24.23 -9.74 7.16
CA ALA A 157 24.78 -10.93 7.80
C ALA A 157 25.80 -10.64 8.93
N GLY A 158 25.56 -9.57 9.71
CA GLY A 158 26.45 -9.17 10.83
C GLY A 158 27.67 -8.35 10.43
N ALA A 159 27.96 -8.19 9.15
CA ALA A 159 29.00 -7.30 8.66
C ALA A 159 28.43 -5.91 8.31
N SER A 160 29.13 -4.85 8.72
CA SER A 160 28.80 -3.50 8.27
C SER A 160 29.26 -3.35 6.82
N SER A 161 28.30 -3.12 5.91
CA SER A 161 28.59 -2.70 4.54
C SER A 161 28.02 -1.29 4.36
N GLY A 162 28.91 -0.34 4.02
CA GLY A 162 28.48 0.94 3.50
C GLY A 162 27.85 0.75 2.12
N PRO A 163 27.18 1.78 1.56
CA PRO A 163 26.63 1.73 0.22
C PRO A 163 27.69 1.54 -0.87
N MET A 164 28.95 1.64 -0.50
CA MET A 164 30.12 1.30 -1.32
C MET A 164 30.55 -0.14 -1.02
N CYS A 165 29.98 -1.10 -1.76
CA CYS A 165 30.46 -2.48 -1.71
C CYS A 165 31.83 -2.59 -2.40
N SER A 166 32.86 -2.94 -1.63
CA SER A 166 34.11 -3.42 -2.22
C SER A 166 33.94 -4.87 -2.67
N PRO A 167 34.32 -5.23 -3.91
CA PRO A 167 34.37 -6.64 -4.31
C PRO A 167 35.42 -7.37 -3.45
N PRO A 168 35.20 -8.64 -3.04
CA PRO A 168 34.47 -9.71 -3.70
C PRO A 168 33.25 -10.26 -2.92
N ARG A 169 32.59 -9.52 -2.04
CA ARG A 169 31.60 -10.05 -1.09
C ARG A 169 30.15 -9.63 -1.33
N CYS A 170 29.86 -8.90 -2.40
CA CYS A 170 28.48 -8.56 -2.75
C CYS A 170 28.05 -9.35 -3.98
N SER A 171 27.00 -10.17 -3.84
CA SER A 171 26.20 -10.59 -4.98
C SER A 171 25.71 -9.34 -5.73
N PRO A 172 25.60 -9.33 -7.05
CA PRO A 172 25.28 -8.14 -7.83
C PRO A 172 23.93 -7.57 -7.42
N CYS A 173 23.94 -6.58 -6.55
CA CYS A 173 22.77 -5.75 -6.38
C CYS A 173 22.81 -4.67 -7.45
N SER A 174 21.73 -4.53 -8.21
CA SER A 174 21.58 -3.58 -9.32
C SER A 174 21.64 -2.10 -8.90
N ALA A 175 22.07 -1.80 -7.68
CA ALA A 175 22.09 -0.47 -7.07
C ALA A 175 23.42 -0.05 -6.47
N CYS A 176 24.54 -0.73 -6.75
CA CYS A 176 25.85 -0.28 -6.28
C CYS A 176 26.44 0.76 -7.21
N TRP A 177 26.55 1.98 -6.71
CA TRP A 177 27.28 3.07 -7.36
C TRP A 177 28.65 3.20 -6.73
N ARG A 178 29.67 3.42 -7.54
CA ARG A 178 31.03 3.74 -7.10
C ARG A 178 31.29 5.22 -7.38
N ILE A 179 31.83 5.92 -6.40
CA ILE A 179 32.47 7.22 -6.64
C ILE A 179 33.84 6.92 -7.22
N ASP A 180 34.03 7.18 -8.52
CA ASP A 180 35.32 6.91 -9.19
C ASP A 180 36.31 8.05 -9.02
N THR A 181 35.83 9.28 -8.98
CA THR A 181 36.69 10.46 -8.80
C THR A 181 35.95 11.59 -8.13
N VAL A 182 36.63 12.30 -7.23
CA VAL A 182 36.25 13.62 -6.73
C VAL A 182 37.21 14.59 -7.37
N THR A 183 36.70 15.47 -8.23
CA THR A 183 37.51 16.51 -8.86
C THR A 183 37.78 17.65 -7.87
N PRO A 184 38.85 18.47 -8.08
CA PRO A 184 39.20 19.57 -7.17
C PRO A 184 38.11 20.64 -6.99
N ASP A 185 37.15 20.71 -7.92
CA ASP A 185 35.99 21.58 -7.89
C ASP A 185 34.78 20.98 -7.12
N GLY A 186 34.95 19.76 -6.54
CA GLY A 186 33.91 19.07 -5.78
C GLY A 186 32.93 18.24 -6.61
N SER A 187 33.13 18.13 -7.94
CA SER A 187 32.28 17.26 -8.76
C SER A 187 32.62 15.78 -8.56
N LEU A 188 31.60 14.93 -8.55
CA LEU A 188 31.70 13.49 -8.33
C LEU A 188 31.42 12.75 -9.65
N THR A 189 32.31 11.84 -10.03
CA THR A 189 32.03 10.89 -11.11
C THR A 189 31.55 9.58 -10.50
N LEU A 190 30.34 9.17 -10.87
CA LEU A 190 29.70 7.95 -10.38
C LEU A 190 29.69 6.90 -11.51
N SER A 191 30.15 5.69 -11.26
CA SER A 191 29.97 4.56 -12.17
C SER A 191 29.10 3.47 -11.54
N GLN A 192 28.25 2.88 -12.36
CA GLN A 192 27.48 1.71 -11.97
C GLN A 192 28.34 0.47 -12.16
N GLN A 193 28.60 -0.29 -11.12
CA GLN A 193 29.22 -1.60 -11.26
C GLN A 193 28.23 -2.57 -11.90
N ARG A 194 28.34 -2.80 -13.21
CA ARG A 194 27.69 -3.95 -13.85
C ARG A 194 28.48 -5.19 -13.44
N GLY A 195 27.82 -6.15 -12.78
CA GLY A 195 28.38 -7.46 -12.56
C GLY A 195 28.70 -8.06 -13.93
N HIS A 196 29.95 -8.45 -14.14
CA HIS A 196 30.31 -9.32 -15.26
C HIS A 196 29.78 -10.72 -14.93
N ASP A 197 29.01 -11.28 -15.85
CA ASP A 197 28.63 -12.70 -15.91
C ASP A 197 29.88 -13.60 -15.96
#